data_375a88c2b072e48ee46b47e6b8e6cefe
#
_entry.id   375a88c2b072e48ee46b47e6b8e6cefe
#
_cell.length_a   1.000
_cell.length_b   1.000
_cell.length_c   1.000
_cell.angle_alpha   90.00
_cell.angle_beta   90.00
_cell.angle_gamma   90.00
#
_symmetry.space_group_name_H-M   'P 1'
#
loop_
_entity.id
_entity.type
_entity.pdbx_description
1 polymer ?
#
loop_
_entity_poly.entity_id
_entity_poly.type
_entity_poly.pdbx_seq_one_letter_code
_entity_poly.pdbx_strand_id
1 'polypeptide(L)'
;MKPQTDRSHYDETYYERRRLYSVAVQAEALRELRPASVVEIGPGMGVFAAMFRQLSGATVVTMDIDPTLRPDVIGSVFEMPFSDGAFDAAACFQMLEHLPFERFASALREMRRVARVGLALSLPDCSYALTVRMGIRNPRKDGVVAAWTVQPASWALRTLKQVPNSAGHYWEIGRRGTPLSVVRRAIREAGWRVEKEFRTAENAYHRFFVLK
;
A
#
# COMPACT_ATOMS: atom_id res chain seq x y z
N MET A 1 20.17 -7.37 -2.68
CA MET A 1 19.60 -6.82 -1.44
C MET A 1 19.15 -8.02 -0.60
N LYS A 2 19.27 -8.02 0.72
CA LYS A 2 18.76 -9.14 1.53
C LYS A 2 17.30 -8.87 1.88
N PRO A 3 16.42 -9.91 1.95
CA PRO A 3 15.08 -9.77 2.50
C PRO A 3 15.13 -9.21 3.91
N GLN A 4 14.21 -8.33 4.28
CA GLN A 4 14.14 -7.78 5.63
C GLN A 4 13.16 -8.53 6.53
N THR A 5 12.18 -9.16 5.92
CA THR A 5 11.21 -10.03 6.57
C THR A 5 11.32 -11.40 5.92
N ASP A 6 11.33 -12.45 6.71
CA ASP A 6 11.27 -13.83 6.23
C ASP A 6 9.86 -14.40 6.42
N ARG A 7 9.66 -15.63 5.97
CA ARG A 7 8.37 -16.31 6.07
C ARG A 7 7.83 -16.43 7.51
N SER A 8 8.70 -16.44 8.52
CA SER A 8 8.29 -16.55 9.94
C SER A 8 7.56 -15.30 10.43
N HIS A 9 7.74 -14.16 9.75
CA HIS A 9 7.00 -12.93 10.02
C HIS A 9 5.50 -13.07 9.75
N TYR A 10 5.11 -14.01 8.89
CA TYR A 10 3.72 -14.21 8.43
C TYR A 10 3.08 -15.40 9.14
N ASP A 11 3.03 -15.39 10.48
CA ASP A 11 2.38 -16.41 11.28
C ASP A 11 0.84 -16.27 11.24
N GLU A 12 0.14 -17.16 11.98
CA GLU A 12 -1.33 -17.17 12.04
C GLU A 12 -1.92 -15.85 12.55
N THR A 13 -1.17 -15.07 13.34
CA THR A 13 -1.62 -13.80 13.92
C THR A 13 -1.45 -12.64 12.95
N TYR A 14 -0.63 -12.78 11.91
CA TYR A 14 -0.37 -11.73 10.94
C TYR A 14 -1.62 -11.27 10.19
N TYR A 15 -2.50 -12.21 9.81
CA TYR A 15 -3.74 -11.90 9.09
C TYR A 15 -4.93 -11.68 10.03
N GLU A 16 -4.74 -10.85 11.05
CA GLU A 16 -5.83 -10.39 11.90
C GLU A 16 -6.89 -9.60 11.10
N ARG A 17 -8.08 -9.43 11.70
CA ARG A 17 -9.23 -8.77 11.08
C ARG A 17 -8.90 -7.41 10.40
N ARG A 18 -8.03 -6.58 11.00
CA ARG A 18 -7.65 -5.27 10.44
C ARG A 18 -6.86 -5.41 9.14
N ARG A 19 -5.95 -6.40 9.07
CA ARG A 19 -5.18 -6.68 7.86
C ARG A 19 -6.05 -7.24 6.75
N LEU A 20 -6.94 -8.19 7.05
CA LEU A 20 -7.90 -8.72 6.09
C LEU A 20 -8.81 -7.62 5.54
N TYR A 21 -9.25 -6.70 6.39
CA TYR A 21 -9.97 -5.51 5.93
C TYR A 21 -9.12 -4.66 4.97
N SER A 22 -7.84 -4.44 5.29
CA SER A 22 -6.94 -3.71 4.41
C SER A 22 -6.75 -4.40 3.06
N VAL A 23 -6.70 -5.73 3.01
CA VAL A 23 -6.62 -6.49 1.74
C VAL A 23 -7.86 -6.23 0.88
N ALA A 24 -9.05 -6.15 1.46
CA ALA A 24 -10.27 -5.78 0.73
C ALA A 24 -10.17 -4.35 0.17
N VAL A 25 -9.70 -3.39 0.96
CA VAL A 25 -9.50 -1.99 0.55
C VAL A 25 -8.44 -1.86 -0.56
N GLN A 26 -7.37 -2.65 -0.49
CA GLN A 26 -6.34 -2.74 -1.53
C GLN A 26 -6.96 -3.18 -2.86
N ALA A 27 -7.85 -4.17 -2.83
CA ALA A 27 -8.55 -4.64 -4.02
C ALA A 27 -9.49 -3.57 -4.59
N GLU A 28 -10.21 -2.84 -3.76
CA GLU A 28 -11.04 -1.70 -4.19
C GLU A 28 -10.18 -0.61 -4.85
N ALA A 29 -9.07 -0.23 -4.24
CA ALA A 29 -8.16 0.79 -4.78
C ALA A 29 -7.60 0.37 -6.16
N LEU A 30 -7.19 -0.89 -6.31
CA LEU A 30 -6.67 -1.38 -7.58
C LEU A 30 -7.76 -1.48 -8.66
N ARG A 31 -8.99 -1.87 -8.29
CA ARG A 31 -10.12 -1.96 -9.23
C ARG A 31 -10.50 -0.61 -9.87
N GLU A 32 -10.19 0.51 -9.23
CA GLU A 32 -10.40 1.85 -9.82
C GLU A 32 -9.58 2.06 -11.11
N LEU A 33 -8.45 1.36 -11.24
CA LEU A 33 -7.61 1.38 -12.44
C LEU A 33 -8.12 0.44 -13.56
N ARG A 34 -9.08 -0.45 -13.27
CA ARG A 34 -9.67 -1.45 -14.18
C ARG A 34 -8.62 -2.27 -14.94
N PRO A 35 -7.60 -2.82 -14.26
CA PRO A 35 -6.53 -3.53 -14.94
C PRO A 35 -6.97 -4.92 -15.40
N ALA A 36 -6.51 -5.34 -16.60
CA ALA A 36 -6.56 -6.73 -17.05
C ALA A 36 -5.30 -7.51 -16.64
N SER A 37 -4.18 -6.79 -16.41
CA SER A 37 -2.90 -7.37 -15.98
C SER A 37 -2.27 -6.53 -14.88
N VAL A 38 -1.74 -7.20 -13.84
CA VAL A 38 -1.18 -6.57 -12.63
C VAL A 38 0.13 -7.22 -12.25
N VAL A 39 1.11 -6.42 -11.84
CA VAL A 39 2.25 -6.90 -11.05
C VAL A 39 2.08 -6.47 -9.61
N GLU A 40 2.08 -7.43 -8.68
CA GLU A 40 2.14 -7.16 -7.23
C GLU A 40 3.58 -7.25 -6.75
N ILE A 41 4.10 -6.18 -6.14
CA ILE A 41 5.45 -6.08 -5.63
C ILE A 41 5.40 -6.21 -4.10
N GLY A 42 6.16 -7.16 -3.56
CA GLY A 42 6.14 -7.47 -2.13
C GLY A 42 4.84 -8.16 -1.69
N PRO A 43 4.45 -9.30 -2.31
CA PRO A 43 3.16 -9.95 -2.06
C PRO A 43 3.03 -10.59 -0.66
N GLY A 44 4.13 -10.69 0.10
CA GLY A 44 4.14 -11.48 1.33
C GLY A 44 3.70 -12.92 1.05
N MET A 45 2.66 -13.39 1.74
CA MET A 45 2.09 -14.73 1.51
C MET A 45 1.13 -14.82 0.31
N GLY A 46 1.01 -13.77 -0.50
CA GLY A 46 0.20 -13.76 -1.72
C GLY A 46 -1.31 -13.73 -1.52
N VAL A 47 -1.79 -13.38 -0.33
CA VAL A 47 -3.23 -13.34 -0.02
C VAL A 47 -3.98 -12.35 -0.91
N PHE A 48 -3.40 -11.16 -1.14
CA PHE A 48 -4.01 -10.17 -2.01
C PHE A 48 -4.08 -10.68 -3.46
N ALA A 49 -2.97 -11.19 -4.03
CA ALA A 49 -2.95 -11.72 -5.39
C ALA A 49 -4.00 -12.83 -5.59
N ALA A 50 -4.06 -13.78 -4.65
CA ALA A 50 -5.02 -14.88 -4.71
C ALA A 50 -6.46 -14.36 -4.71
N MET A 51 -6.79 -13.44 -3.81
CA MET A 51 -8.12 -12.84 -3.73
C MET A 51 -8.43 -12.01 -4.98
N PHE A 52 -7.51 -11.18 -5.45
CA PHE A 52 -7.75 -10.28 -6.58
C PHE A 52 -7.94 -11.06 -7.88
N ARG A 53 -7.16 -12.12 -8.13
CA ARG A 53 -7.35 -13.04 -9.26
C ARG A 53 -8.79 -13.58 -9.30
N GLN A 54 -9.32 -14.04 -8.16
CA GLN A 54 -10.67 -14.61 -8.07
C GLN A 54 -11.77 -13.56 -8.27
N LEU A 55 -11.59 -12.35 -7.75
CA LEU A 55 -12.62 -11.31 -7.79
C LEU A 55 -12.68 -10.54 -9.10
N SER A 56 -11.56 -10.38 -9.79
CA SER A 56 -11.47 -9.50 -10.97
C SER A 56 -11.32 -10.24 -12.30
N GLY A 57 -10.84 -11.48 -12.28
CA GLY A 57 -10.42 -12.22 -13.47
C GLY A 57 -9.13 -11.68 -14.10
N ALA A 58 -8.46 -10.67 -13.50
CA ALA A 58 -7.22 -10.13 -14.00
C ALA A 58 -6.05 -11.13 -13.82
N THR A 59 -5.12 -11.10 -14.74
CA THR A 59 -3.83 -11.78 -14.56
C THR A 59 -3.00 -11.01 -13.54
N VAL A 60 -2.57 -11.68 -12.47
CA VAL A 60 -1.69 -11.09 -11.46
C VAL A 60 -0.38 -11.87 -11.44
N VAL A 61 0.73 -11.17 -11.61
CA VAL A 61 2.10 -11.70 -11.42
C VAL A 61 2.62 -11.13 -10.11
N THR A 62 3.12 -11.99 -9.23
CA THR A 62 3.74 -11.59 -7.96
C THR A 62 5.23 -11.52 -8.11
N MET A 63 5.87 -10.48 -7.55
CA MET A 63 7.32 -10.32 -7.56
C MET A 63 7.82 -9.99 -6.15
N ASP A 64 8.84 -10.71 -5.71
CA ASP A 64 9.55 -10.44 -4.46
C ASP A 64 11.04 -10.72 -4.61
N ILE A 65 11.85 -10.15 -3.73
CA ILE A 65 13.27 -10.44 -3.64
C ILE A 65 13.55 -11.74 -2.85
N ASP A 66 12.59 -12.14 -2.00
CA ASP A 66 12.71 -13.33 -1.15
C ASP A 66 12.10 -14.56 -1.84
N PRO A 67 12.94 -15.52 -2.29
CA PRO A 67 12.44 -16.76 -2.91
C PRO A 67 11.67 -17.66 -1.95
N THR A 68 11.81 -17.49 -0.64
CA THR A 68 11.12 -18.32 0.37
C THR A 68 9.61 -18.02 0.42
N LEU A 69 9.20 -16.83 -0.03
CA LEU A 69 7.80 -16.42 -0.19
C LEU A 69 7.15 -17.00 -1.46
N ARG A 70 7.95 -17.65 -2.33
CA ARG A 70 7.51 -18.28 -3.59
C ARG A 70 6.73 -17.33 -4.51
N PRO A 71 7.26 -16.15 -4.83
CA PRO A 71 6.65 -15.29 -5.82
C PRO A 71 6.72 -15.93 -7.22
N ASP A 72 5.88 -15.46 -8.15
CA ASP A 72 5.95 -15.89 -9.55
C ASP A 72 7.29 -15.49 -10.20
N VAL A 73 7.83 -14.33 -9.78
CA VAL A 73 9.12 -13.80 -10.26
C VAL A 73 9.98 -13.34 -9.07
N ILE A 74 11.24 -13.76 -9.05
CA ILE A 74 12.22 -13.25 -8.10
C ILE A 74 12.88 -12.02 -8.71
N GLY A 75 12.78 -10.86 -8.04
CA GLY A 75 13.31 -9.62 -8.59
C GLY A 75 13.39 -8.48 -7.58
N SER A 76 14.17 -7.46 -7.95
CA SER A 76 14.29 -6.22 -7.17
C SER A 76 13.34 -5.16 -7.69
N VAL A 77 12.69 -4.43 -6.79
CA VAL A 77 11.83 -3.28 -7.12
C VAL A 77 12.59 -2.13 -7.81
N PHE A 78 13.91 -2.15 -7.77
CA PHE A 78 14.76 -1.13 -8.39
C PHE A 78 15.19 -1.47 -9.83
N GLU A 79 15.01 -2.72 -10.23
CA GLU A 79 15.36 -3.26 -11.55
C GLU A 79 14.47 -4.48 -11.79
N MET A 80 13.22 -4.22 -12.21
CA MET A 80 12.24 -5.29 -12.43
C MET A 80 12.52 -5.98 -13.77
N PRO A 81 12.49 -7.33 -13.83
CA PRO A 81 12.77 -8.07 -15.04
C PRO A 81 11.59 -8.09 -16.02
N PHE A 82 10.98 -6.93 -16.23
CA PHE A 82 9.85 -6.72 -17.14
C PHE A 82 10.13 -5.59 -18.11
N SER A 83 9.59 -5.68 -19.32
CA SER A 83 9.62 -4.59 -20.30
C SER A 83 8.76 -3.40 -19.87
N ASP A 84 9.00 -2.24 -20.50
CA ASP A 84 8.20 -1.04 -20.28
C ASP A 84 6.73 -1.31 -20.61
N GLY A 85 5.83 -0.92 -19.71
CA GLY A 85 4.39 -1.09 -19.89
C GLY A 85 3.91 -2.55 -19.96
N ALA A 86 4.67 -3.50 -19.40
CA ALA A 86 4.32 -4.92 -19.42
C ALA A 86 2.97 -5.23 -18.75
N PHE A 87 2.56 -4.39 -17.81
CA PHE A 87 1.30 -4.54 -17.08
C PHE A 87 0.41 -3.31 -17.22
N ASP A 88 -0.90 -3.50 -17.02
CA ASP A 88 -1.82 -2.38 -16.89
C ASP A 88 -1.54 -1.61 -15.60
N ALA A 89 -1.44 -2.31 -14.50
CA ALA A 89 -1.21 -1.68 -13.21
C ALA A 89 -0.14 -2.40 -12.38
N ALA A 90 0.49 -1.63 -11.49
CA ALA A 90 1.26 -2.17 -10.39
C ALA A 90 0.46 -2.10 -9.08
N ALA A 91 0.75 -2.99 -8.16
CA ALA A 91 0.24 -3.01 -6.80
C ALA A 91 1.42 -3.17 -5.84
N CYS A 92 1.50 -2.29 -4.83
CA CYS A 92 2.56 -2.34 -3.82
C CYS A 92 1.99 -1.93 -2.47
N PHE A 93 1.88 -2.88 -1.53
CA PHE A 93 1.16 -2.67 -0.30
C PHE A 93 2.04 -2.98 0.91
N GLN A 94 2.28 -1.95 1.76
CA GLN A 94 3.05 -2.07 3.00
C GLN A 94 4.43 -2.73 2.77
N MET A 95 5.15 -2.30 1.74
CA MET A 95 6.47 -2.83 1.38
C MET A 95 7.54 -1.74 1.30
N LEU A 96 7.22 -0.56 0.74
CA LEU A 96 8.23 0.48 0.48
C LEU A 96 8.83 1.10 1.74
N GLU A 97 8.14 1.03 2.87
CA GLU A 97 8.64 1.44 4.18
C GLU A 97 9.82 0.57 4.68
N HIS A 98 9.96 -0.63 4.13
CA HIS A 98 11.09 -1.52 4.39
C HIS A 98 12.36 -1.16 3.57
N LEU A 99 12.30 -0.08 2.79
CA LEU A 99 13.42 0.46 2.04
C LEU A 99 13.78 1.85 2.58
N PRO A 100 15.06 2.26 2.51
CA PRO A 100 15.44 3.65 2.85
C PRO A 100 14.61 4.65 2.04
N PHE A 101 14.16 5.74 2.68
CA PHE A 101 13.29 6.73 2.03
C PHE A 101 13.94 7.38 0.80
N GLU A 102 15.26 7.52 0.80
CA GLU A 102 16.05 8.03 -0.32
C GLU A 102 15.88 7.20 -1.60
N ARG A 103 15.51 5.91 -1.45
CA ARG A 103 15.26 4.99 -2.56
C ARG A 103 13.79 4.95 -2.99
N PHE A 104 12.88 5.57 -2.23
CA PHE A 104 11.42 5.53 -2.47
C PHE A 104 11.04 6.02 -3.88
N ALA A 105 11.53 7.19 -4.30
CA ALA A 105 11.24 7.73 -5.63
C ALA A 105 11.82 6.87 -6.76
N SER A 106 12.96 6.19 -6.54
CA SER A 106 13.55 5.28 -7.52
C SER A 106 12.67 4.05 -7.74
N ALA A 107 12.16 3.43 -6.64
CA ALA A 107 11.22 2.32 -6.73
C ALA A 107 9.93 2.72 -7.47
N LEU A 108 9.39 3.90 -7.17
CA LEU A 108 8.19 4.42 -7.84
C LEU A 108 8.40 4.66 -9.34
N ARG A 109 9.59 5.15 -9.77
CA ARG A 109 9.90 5.30 -11.19
C ARG A 109 9.95 3.98 -11.93
N GLU A 110 10.51 2.95 -11.28
CA GLU A 110 10.56 1.62 -11.86
C GLU A 110 9.17 0.98 -11.97
N MET A 111 8.31 1.17 -10.95
CA MET A 111 6.90 0.79 -11.04
C MET A 111 6.18 1.51 -12.19
N ARG A 112 6.51 2.81 -12.41
CA ARG A 112 5.93 3.57 -13.51
C ARG A 112 6.40 3.08 -14.88
N ARG A 113 7.62 2.60 -14.98
CA ARG A 113 8.14 2.02 -16.22
C ARG A 113 7.36 0.77 -16.63
N VAL A 114 7.05 -0.09 -15.68
CA VAL A 114 6.38 -1.38 -15.97
C VAL A 114 4.86 -1.31 -16.02
N ALA A 115 4.23 -0.28 -15.42
CA ALA A 115 2.77 -0.14 -15.32
C ALA A 115 2.28 1.04 -16.16
N ARG A 116 1.48 0.76 -17.22
CA ARG A 116 1.05 1.78 -18.20
C ARG A 116 -0.18 2.60 -17.76
N VAL A 117 -1.03 2.07 -16.87
CA VAL A 117 -2.28 2.74 -16.46
C VAL A 117 -2.16 3.38 -15.09
N GLY A 118 -1.56 2.68 -14.12
CA GLY A 118 -1.48 3.23 -12.76
C GLY A 118 -0.87 2.30 -11.73
N LEU A 119 -0.83 2.81 -10.50
CA LEU A 119 -0.31 2.11 -9.33
C LEU A 119 -1.30 2.24 -8.17
N ALA A 120 -1.68 1.11 -7.56
CA ALA A 120 -2.29 1.10 -6.23
C ALA A 120 -1.20 0.89 -5.18
N LEU A 121 -1.09 1.83 -4.26
CA LEU A 121 -0.05 1.87 -3.23
C LEU A 121 -0.67 1.99 -1.84
N SER A 122 -0.15 1.29 -0.84
CA SER A 122 -0.44 1.62 0.55
C SER A 122 0.84 1.72 1.39
N LEU A 123 0.82 2.65 2.33
CA LEU A 123 1.95 2.99 3.20
C LEU A 123 1.47 3.13 4.65
N PRO A 124 2.32 2.83 5.63
CA PRO A 124 2.01 3.10 7.03
C PRO A 124 1.97 4.60 7.30
N ASP A 125 0.97 5.03 8.03
CA ASP A 125 0.78 6.42 8.45
C ASP A 125 0.50 6.50 9.95
N CYS A 126 1.51 6.92 10.69
CA CYS A 126 1.44 7.10 12.15
C CYS A 126 0.85 8.46 12.56
N SER A 127 0.38 9.28 11.62
CA SER A 127 -0.32 10.52 11.95
C SER A 127 -1.63 10.20 12.68
N TYR A 128 -1.97 11.01 13.69
CA TYR A 128 -3.23 10.85 14.39
C TYR A 128 -4.42 10.90 13.41
N ALA A 129 -5.39 10.04 13.67
CA ALA A 129 -6.68 10.05 13.00
C ALA A 129 -7.77 9.98 14.07
N LEU A 130 -8.68 10.92 14.04
CA LEU A 130 -9.94 10.83 14.79
C LEU A 130 -10.96 10.23 13.83
N THR A 131 -11.46 9.05 14.15
CA THR A 131 -12.54 8.42 13.40
C THR A 131 -13.85 8.59 14.18
N VAL A 132 -14.78 9.33 13.61
CA VAL A 132 -16.15 9.42 14.12
C VAL A 132 -17.04 8.65 13.16
N ARG A 133 -17.64 7.57 13.66
CA ARG A 133 -18.66 6.82 12.92
C ARG A 133 -20.04 7.29 13.39
N MET A 134 -20.75 7.95 12.48
CA MET A 134 -22.19 8.21 12.64
C MET A 134 -22.88 7.59 11.43
N GLY A 135 -23.88 6.77 11.68
CA GLY A 135 -24.61 6.13 10.59
C GLY A 135 -26.01 5.74 11.00
N ILE A 136 -26.94 5.91 10.09
CA ILE A 136 -28.28 5.33 10.19
C ILE A 136 -28.21 3.97 9.52
N ARG A 137 -28.43 2.92 10.29
CA ARG A 137 -28.46 1.54 9.77
C ARG A 137 -29.82 1.29 9.12
N ASN A 138 -29.82 1.01 7.84
CA ASN A 138 -31.02 0.47 7.20
C ASN A 138 -31.03 -1.06 7.39
N PRO A 139 -32.01 -1.65 8.10
CA PRO A 139 -32.08 -3.07 8.36
C PRO A 139 -32.27 -3.94 7.09
N ARG A 140 -32.62 -3.33 5.95
CA ARG A 140 -32.80 -4.01 4.65
C ARG A 140 -31.62 -3.85 3.71
N LYS A 141 -30.64 -3.00 4.07
CA LYS A 141 -29.39 -2.83 3.33
C LYS A 141 -28.27 -2.78 4.37
N ASP A 142 -27.49 -3.84 4.48
CA ASP A 142 -26.36 -3.94 5.41
C ASP A 142 -25.29 -2.87 5.13
N GLY A 143 -25.62 -1.60 5.34
CA GLY A 143 -24.74 -0.50 5.04
C GLY A 143 -24.77 0.63 6.08
N VAL A 144 -23.60 1.13 6.44
CA VAL A 144 -23.45 2.44 7.10
C VAL A 144 -23.67 3.50 6.03
N VAL A 145 -24.71 4.35 6.22
CA VAL A 145 -25.10 5.35 5.22
C VAL A 145 -24.10 6.48 5.08
N ALA A 146 -23.30 6.74 6.11
CA ALA A 146 -22.18 7.69 6.05
C ALA A 146 -21.15 7.42 7.15
N ALA A 147 -19.87 7.55 6.82
CA ALA A 147 -18.79 7.58 7.80
C ALA A 147 -17.81 8.71 7.44
N TRP A 148 -17.39 9.48 8.44
CA TRP A 148 -16.39 10.53 8.28
C TRP A 148 -15.15 10.22 9.09
N THR A 149 -13.97 10.36 8.47
CA THR A 149 -12.68 10.35 9.17
C THR A 149 -12.14 11.76 9.17
N VAL A 150 -12.04 12.36 10.34
CA VAL A 150 -11.44 13.68 10.51
C VAL A 150 -9.99 13.52 10.92
N GLN A 151 -9.07 14.16 10.19
CA GLN A 151 -7.67 14.26 10.60
C GLN A 151 -7.49 15.59 11.34
N PRO A 152 -7.05 15.59 12.61
CA PRO A 152 -6.70 16.82 13.29
C PRO A 152 -5.53 17.48 12.55
N ALA A 153 -5.53 18.82 12.53
CA ALA A 153 -4.48 19.59 11.88
C ALA A 153 -3.11 19.24 12.46
N SER A 154 -2.15 18.97 11.61
CA SER A 154 -0.82 18.41 11.96
C SER A 154 0.00 19.28 12.94
N TRP A 155 -0.32 20.55 13.11
CA TRP A 155 0.37 21.45 14.06
C TRP A 155 0.09 21.11 15.54
N ALA A 156 -1.06 20.53 15.85
CA ALA A 156 -1.41 20.14 17.22
C ALA A 156 -0.63 18.90 17.70
N LEU A 157 0.09 18.21 16.82
CA LEU A 157 0.60 16.86 17.03
C LEU A 157 2.11 16.73 16.75
N ARG A 158 2.82 17.86 16.80
CA ARG A 158 4.26 17.96 16.48
C ARG A 158 5.23 17.19 17.40
N THR A 159 4.75 16.49 18.40
CA THR A 159 5.58 15.91 19.46
C THR A 159 5.67 14.39 19.48
N LEU A 160 5.22 13.71 18.44
CA LEU A 160 5.51 12.27 18.36
C LEU A 160 6.99 12.04 18.07
N LYS A 161 7.73 11.70 19.11
CA LYS A 161 9.10 11.19 19.00
C LYS A 161 9.10 10.02 18.04
N GLN A 162 10.19 9.89 17.25
CA GLN A 162 10.46 8.65 16.53
C GLN A 162 10.48 7.52 17.57
N VAL A 163 9.48 6.68 17.55
CA VAL A 163 9.52 5.42 18.26
C VAL A 163 10.41 4.51 17.43
N PRO A 164 11.42 3.82 18.02
CA PRO A 164 12.16 2.80 17.32
C PRO A 164 11.17 1.82 16.73
N ASN A 165 11.30 1.56 15.45
CA ASN A 165 10.35 0.78 14.70
C ASN A 165 10.54 -0.71 15.02
N SER A 166 9.59 -1.29 15.73
CA SER A 166 9.57 -2.72 16.05
C SER A 166 9.28 -3.61 14.81
N ALA A 167 8.84 -3.02 13.68
CA ALA A 167 8.41 -3.75 12.50
C ALA A 167 9.44 -3.72 11.34
N GLY A 168 10.67 -3.25 11.57
CA GLY A 168 11.70 -3.18 10.52
C GLY A 168 11.46 -2.08 9.47
N HIS A 169 10.61 -1.06 9.74
CA HIS A 169 10.42 0.06 8.82
C HIS A 169 11.55 1.07 8.93
N TYR A 170 12.05 1.58 7.84
CA TYR A 170 12.99 2.71 7.83
C TYR A 170 12.26 4.03 8.07
N TRP A 171 11.02 4.13 7.64
CA TRP A 171 10.21 5.34 7.72
C TRP A 171 8.71 5.01 7.71
N GLU A 172 7.92 5.99 8.12
CA GLU A 172 6.45 5.97 8.03
C GLU A 172 5.95 7.39 7.79
N ILE A 173 4.80 7.54 7.16
CA ILE A 173 4.16 8.85 7.01
C ILE A 173 3.85 9.43 8.40
N GLY A 174 4.13 10.73 8.59
CA GLY A 174 3.90 11.43 9.86
C GLY A 174 5.09 11.42 10.83
N ARG A 175 6.16 10.68 10.54
CA ARG A 175 7.41 10.76 11.31
C ARG A 175 8.27 11.95 10.90
N ARG A 176 9.24 12.29 11.77
CA ARG A 176 10.23 13.34 11.48
C ARG A 176 10.99 12.98 10.19
N GLY A 177 10.99 13.91 9.23
CA GLY A 177 11.62 13.73 7.91
C GLY A 177 10.68 13.19 6.83
N THR A 178 9.60 12.52 7.19
CA THR A 178 8.63 11.94 6.24
C THR A 178 7.17 12.38 6.50
N PRO A 179 6.89 13.70 6.65
CA PRO A 179 5.51 14.16 6.67
C PRO A 179 4.84 13.83 5.33
N LEU A 180 3.54 13.74 5.33
CA LEU A 180 2.75 13.42 4.12
C LEU A 180 3.09 14.30 2.91
N SER A 181 3.39 15.58 3.14
CA SER A 181 3.79 16.52 2.08
C SER A 181 5.08 16.10 1.36
N VAL A 182 6.06 15.54 2.10
CA VAL A 182 7.32 15.03 1.54
C VAL A 182 7.06 13.77 0.73
N VAL A 183 6.23 12.84 1.24
CA VAL A 183 5.85 11.62 0.51
C VAL A 183 5.10 11.96 -0.78
N ARG A 184 4.11 12.87 -0.73
CA ARG A 184 3.40 13.34 -1.93
C ARG A 184 4.32 14.01 -2.95
N ARG A 185 5.33 14.75 -2.48
CA ARG A 185 6.33 15.34 -3.38
C ARG A 185 7.15 14.26 -4.07
N ALA A 186 7.66 13.27 -3.34
CA ALA A 186 8.41 12.17 -3.91
C ALA A 186 7.59 11.33 -4.93
N ILE A 187 6.29 11.14 -4.67
CA ILE A 187 5.36 10.51 -5.63
C ILE A 187 5.31 11.32 -6.94
N ARG A 188 5.15 12.65 -6.85
CA ARG A 188 5.11 13.52 -8.04
C ARG A 188 6.45 13.57 -8.79
N GLU A 189 7.57 13.65 -8.06
CA GLU A 189 8.92 13.63 -8.64
C GLU A 189 9.25 12.29 -9.32
N ALA A 190 8.59 11.22 -8.93
CA ALA A 190 8.65 9.94 -9.62
C ALA A 190 7.76 9.85 -10.87
N GLY A 191 7.05 10.94 -11.21
CA GLY A 191 6.21 11.05 -12.41
C GLY A 191 4.76 10.57 -12.21
N TRP A 192 4.32 10.34 -10.99
CA TRP A 192 2.97 9.92 -10.69
C TRP A 192 2.07 11.10 -10.30
N ARG A 193 0.81 11.05 -10.75
CA ARG A 193 -0.27 11.92 -10.28
C ARG A 193 -1.11 11.17 -9.27
N VAL A 194 -1.40 11.79 -8.13
CA VAL A 194 -2.31 11.23 -7.12
C VAL A 194 -3.75 11.49 -7.57
N GLU A 195 -4.45 10.44 -8.00
CA GLU A 195 -5.89 10.49 -8.33
C GLU A 195 -6.74 10.43 -7.07
N LYS A 196 -6.38 9.54 -6.16
CA LYS A 196 -7.09 9.33 -4.91
C LYS A 196 -6.10 9.05 -3.78
N GLU A 197 -6.41 9.60 -2.62
CA GLU A 197 -5.67 9.34 -1.39
C GLU A 197 -6.67 9.30 -0.24
N PHE A 198 -6.59 8.23 0.57
CA PHE A 198 -7.52 8.06 1.68
C PHE A 198 -6.96 7.15 2.77
N ARG A 199 -7.63 7.16 3.92
CA ARG A 199 -7.47 6.21 5.03
C ARG A 199 -8.85 5.66 5.37
N THR A 200 -8.90 4.47 5.94
CA THR A 200 -10.16 3.89 6.39
C THR A 200 -10.30 3.99 7.90
N ALA A 201 -11.53 3.97 8.35
CA ALA A 201 -11.83 4.01 9.78
C ALA A 201 -11.43 2.73 10.51
N GLU A 202 -11.44 1.60 9.80
CA GLU A 202 -11.12 0.27 10.33
C GLU A 202 -9.61 0.08 10.52
N ASN A 203 -8.81 0.70 9.67
CA ASN A 203 -7.37 0.68 9.75
C ASN A 203 -6.79 2.05 9.33
N ALA A 204 -6.88 3.03 10.20
CA ALA A 204 -6.36 4.36 9.94
C ALA A 204 -4.82 4.42 9.87
N TYR A 205 -4.13 3.35 10.23
CA TYR A 205 -2.67 3.23 10.09
C TYR A 205 -2.24 2.99 8.64
N HIS A 206 -3.11 2.45 7.78
CA HIS A 206 -2.82 2.31 6.35
C HIS A 206 -3.36 3.49 5.56
N ARG A 207 -2.49 4.20 4.85
CA ARG A 207 -2.86 5.21 3.86
C ARG A 207 -2.75 4.63 2.48
N PHE A 208 -3.81 4.77 1.71
CA PHE A 208 -3.94 4.25 0.36
C PHE A 208 -3.81 5.36 -0.67
N PHE A 209 -3.19 5.04 -1.79
CA PHE A 209 -3.05 5.93 -2.94
C PHE A 209 -3.44 5.17 -4.21
N VAL A 210 -4.20 5.83 -5.07
CA VAL A 210 -4.41 5.44 -6.47
C VAL A 210 -3.67 6.47 -7.31
N LEU A 211 -2.69 6.01 -8.08
CA LEU A 211 -1.77 6.86 -8.83
C LEU A 211 -1.91 6.59 -10.33
N LYS A 212 -1.79 7.65 -11.15
CA LYS A 212 -1.75 7.59 -12.61
C LYS A 212 -0.61 8.40 -13.20
#